data_3a76d4b1a81c40d06e285d75fa4621b0
#
_entry.id   3a76d4b1a81c40d06e285d75fa4621b0
#
_cell.length_a   1.000
_cell.length_b   1.000
_cell.length_c   1.000
_cell.angle_alpha   90.00
_cell.angle_beta   90.00
_cell.angle_gamma   90.00
#
_symmetry.space_group_name_H-M   'P 1'
#
loop_
_entity.id
_entity.type
_entity.pdbx_description
1 polymer ?
#
loop_
_entity_poly.entity_id
_entity_poly.type
_entity_poly.pdbx_seq_one_letter_code
_entity_poly.pdbx_strand_id
1 'polypeptide(L)'
;MKYSINAQGVPAAIGPYSQGTTAGRLVFASGQLPISAQNNKELIAGGITEQTERVIDLIQSILAEAGCTLSDVAQTTLYLANLNDLDAVNKVYAQRFTTPAPARNVVEVSRLPLDALVEMDCIACR
;
A
#
# COMPACT_ATOMS: atom_id res chain seq x y z
N MET A 1 -18.42 -13.85 5.79
CA MET A 1 -17.20 -14.38 6.43
C MET A 1 -15.98 -13.79 5.74
N LYS A 2 -14.96 -13.46 6.49
CA LYS A 2 -13.73 -12.93 5.91
C LYS A 2 -12.60 -13.96 5.98
N TYR A 3 -11.67 -13.85 5.04
CA TYR A 3 -10.49 -14.73 4.96
C TYR A 3 -9.23 -13.86 4.94
N SER A 4 -8.18 -14.32 5.60
CA SER A 4 -6.90 -13.60 5.59
C SER A 4 -6.11 -13.88 4.31
N ILE A 5 -5.30 -12.90 3.93
CA ILE A 5 -4.35 -13.01 2.82
C ILE A 5 -2.94 -13.11 3.39
N ASN A 6 -2.17 -14.06 2.87
CA ASN A 6 -0.75 -14.23 3.17
C ASN A 6 0.03 -14.25 1.87
N ALA A 7 0.60 -13.12 1.50
CA ALA A 7 1.42 -12.99 0.30
C ALA A 7 2.89 -13.16 0.63
N GLN A 8 3.61 -13.92 -0.20
CA GLN A 8 5.06 -14.05 -0.09
C GLN A 8 5.71 -12.74 -0.56
N GLY A 9 6.84 -12.40 0.05
CA GLY A 9 7.55 -11.17 -0.29
C GLY A 9 6.96 -9.90 0.34
N VAL A 10 5.86 -10.04 1.04
CA VAL A 10 5.26 -8.95 1.84
C VAL A 10 5.62 -9.21 3.31
N PRO A 11 6.01 -8.17 4.07
CA PRO A 11 6.29 -8.35 5.50
C PRO A 11 5.15 -9.03 6.22
N ALA A 12 5.47 -10.07 6.99
CA ALA A 12 4.46 -10.79 7.77
C ALA A 12 3.82 -9.86 8.81
N ALA A 13 2.54 -10.10 9.10
CA ALA A 13 1.86 -9.38 10.16
C ALA A 13 2.49 -9.74 11.51
N ILE A 14 2.91 -8.72 12.26
CA ILE A 14 3.59 -8.87 13.55
C ILE A 14 2.70 -8.47 14.72
N GLY A 15 1.42 -8.27 14.49
CA GLY A 15 0.44 -7.88 15.49
C GLY A 15 -0.92 -8.54 15.22
N PRO A 16 -1.98 -8.07 15.90
CA PRO A 16 -3.31 -8.64 15.73
C PRO A 16 -4.00 -8.12 14.46
N TYR A 17 -3.38 -8.34 13.28
CA TYR A 17 -3.92 -7.94 11.99
C TYR A 17 -3.44 -8.91 10.90
N SER A 18 -4.07 -8.85 9.73
CA SER A 18 -3.67 -9.58 8.53
C SER A 18 -3.02 -8.62 7.53
N GLN A 19 -2.20 -9.14 6.63
CA GLN A 19 -1.70 -8.33 5.49
C GLN A 19 -2.84 -7.77 4.67
N GLY A 20 -3.88 -8.56 4.49
CA GLY A 20 -5.12 -8.18 3.85
C GLY A 20 -6.19 -9.22 4.16
N THR A 21 -7.42 -8.91 3.79
CA THR A 21 -8.55 -9.81 3.95
C THR A 21 -9.46 -9.74 2.74
N THR A 22 -10.21 -10.82 2.52
CA THR A 22 -11.29 -10.84 1.55
C THR A 22 -12.63 -11.00 2.27
N ALA A 23 -13.66 -10.32 1.78
CA ALA A 23 -15.02 -10.44 2.27
C ALA A 23 -15.94 -10.36 1.05
N GLY A 24 -16.47 -11.52 0.61
CA GLY A 24 -17.19 -11.60 -0.65
C GLY A 24 -16.30 -11.16 -1.82
N ARG A 25 -16.73 -10.16 -2.56
CA ARG A 25 -15.96 -9.61 -3.68
C ARG A 25 -14.97 -8.52 -3.25
N LEU A 26 -15.05 -8.05 -2.02
CA LEU A 26 -14.17 -6.99 -1.54
C LEU A 26 -12.85 -7.56 -1.05
N VAL A 27 -11.78 -6.84 -1.37
CA VAL A 27 -10.42 -7.16 -0.96
C VAL A 27 -9.86 -5.93 -0.26
N PHE A 28 -9.40 -6.14 0.97
CA PHE A 28 -8.84 -5.08 1.81
C PHE A 28 -7.36 -5.33 2.00
N ALA A 29 -6.53 -4.37 1.66
CA ALA A 29 -5.10 -4.42 1.97
C ALA A 29 -4.82 -3.50 3.14
N SER A 30 -4.15 -4.04 4.16
CA SER A 30 -3.68 -3.24 5.30
C SER A 30 -2.67 -2.21 4.82
N GLY A 31 -2.53 -1.13 5.57
CA GLY A 31 -1.55 -0.09 5.29
C GLY A 31 -0.15 -0.68 5.15
N GLN A 32 0.50 -0.40 4.03
CA GLN A 32 1.85 -0.88 3.75
C GLN A 32 2.85 0.25 3.90
N LEU A 33 3.92 -0.04 4.63
CA LEU A 33 5.10 0.80 4.75
C LEU A 33 6.15 0.34 3.73
N PRO A 34 7.07 1.23 3.31
CA PRO A 34 8.08 0.88 2.30
C PRO A 34 9.22 0.04 2.90
N ILE A 35 8.89 -1.16 3.35
CA ILE A 35 9.80 -2.07 4.07
C ILE A 35 10.72 -2.78 3.10
N SER A 36 11.98 -2.95 3.50
CA SER A 36 12.99 -3.68 2.74
C SER A 36 12.66 -5.17 2.63
N ALA A 37 12.88 -5.75 1.46
CA ALA A 37 12.76 -7.19 1.26
C ALA A 37 13.83 -7.98 2.03
N GLN A 38 14.99 -7.37 2.27
CA GLN A 38 16.10 -8.02 2.96
C GLN A 38 15.98 -7.95 4.47
N ASN A 39 15.29 -6.93 4.98
CA ASN A 39 15.15 -6.73 6.43
C ASN A 39 13.81 -6.08 6.74
N ASN A 40 12.89 -6.86 7.31
CA ASN A 40 11.53 -6.41 7.63
C ASN A 40 11.49 -5.29 8.67
N LYS A 41 12.61 -4.95 9.31
CA LYS A 41 12.70 -3.89 10.32
C LYS A 41 13.24 -2.59 9.75
N GLU A 42 13.53 -2.54 8.47
CA GLU A 42 14.14 -1.38 7.84
C GLU A 42 13.34 -0.95 6.60
N LEU A 43 13.35 0.36 6.37
CA LEU A 43 12.84 0.91 5.13
C LEU A 43 13.81 0.63 3.99
N ILE A 44 13.30 0.64 2.75
CA ILE A 44 14.18 0.62 1.57
C ILE A 44 15.02 1.89 1.52
N ALA A 45 16.13 1.83 0.80
CA ALA A 45 16.93 3.02 0.50
C ALA A 45 16.16 3.93 -0.48
N GLY A 46 16.43 5.23 -0.38
CA GLY A 46 15.83 6.22 -1.26
C GLY A 46 14.85 7.14 -0.54
N GLY A 47 14.27 8.04 -1.30
CA GLY A 47 13.34 9.04 -0.80
C GLY A 47 11.89 8.71 -1.13
N ILE A 48 11.08 9.76 -1.28
CA ILE A 48 9.63 9.62 -1.44
C ILE A 48 9.25 8.83 -2.70
N THR A 49 9.97 9.01 -3.81
CA THR A 49 9.67 8.29 -5.05
C THR A 49 9.87 6.79 -4.87
N GLU A 50 11.02 6.36 -4.36
CA GLU A 50 11.32 4.96 -4.11
C GLU A 50 10.39 4.36 -3.07
N GLN A 51 10.09 5.09 -2.01
CA GLN A 51 9.18 4.62 -0.98
C GLN A 51 7.76 4.44 -1.52
N THR A 52 7.29 5.35 -2.37
CA THR A 52 5.96 5.24 -3.00
C THR A 52 5.89 4.03 -3.92
N GLU A 53 6.91 3.82 -4.77
CA GLU A 53 6.99 2.63 -5.60
C GLU A 53 6.91 1.35 -4.75
N ARG A 54 7.64 1.32 -3.64
CA ARG A 54 7.69 0.13 -2.80
C ARG A 54 6.35 -0.18 -2.14
N VAL A 55 5.64 0.82 -1.60
CA VAL A 55 4.33 0.56 -0.97
C VAL A 55 3.32 0.06 -2.02
N ILE A 56 3.38 0.57 -3.24
CA ILE A 56 2.51 0.09 -4.32
C ILE A 56 2.87 -1.34 -4.71
N ASP A 57 4.16 -1.69 -4.78
CA ASP A 57 4.60 -3.06 -5.04
C ASP A 57 4.04 -4.03 -3.99
N LEU A 58 4.08 -3.66 -2.72
CA LEU A 58 3.56 -4.49 -1.63
C LEU A 58 2.04 -4.65 -1.73
N ILE A 59 1.31 -3.58 -2.01
CA ILE A 59 -0.13 -3.62 -2.26
C ILE A 59 -0.43 -4.56 -3.44
N GLN A 60 0.31 -4.42 -4.53
CA GLN A 60 0.14 -5.26 -5.72
C GLN A 60 0.31 -6.75 -5.38
N SER A 61 1.29 -7.08 -4.57
CA SER A 61 1.54 -8.48 -4.15
C SER A 61 0.40 -9.03 -3.29
N ILE A 62 -0.15 -8.22 -2.39
CA ILE A 62 -1.30 -8.61 -1.58
C ILE A 62 -2.52 -8.85 -2.46
N LEU A 63 -2.78 -7.95 -3.39
CA LEU A 63 -3.93 -8.06 -4.30
C LEU A 63 -3.81 -9.29 -5.22
N ALA A 64 -2.61 -9.58 -5.70
CA ALA A 64 -2.36 -10.74 -6.57
C ALA A 64 -2.74 -12.04 -5.87
N GLU A 65 -2.49 -12.15 -4.58
CA GLU A 65 -2.86 -13.34 -3.81
C GLU A 65 -4.38 -13.53 -3.73
N ALA A 66 -5.15 -12.47 -3.88
CA ALA A 66 -6.61 -12.50 -3.92
C ALA A 66 -7.16 -12.55 -5.35
N GLY A 67 -6.30 -12.68 -6.37
CA GLY A 67 -6.71 -12.72 -7.77
C GLY A 67 -7.01 -11.35 -8.36
N CYS A 68 -6.52 -10.28 -7.75
CA CYS A 68 -6.74 -8.91 -8.20
C CYS A 68 -5.46 -8.28 -8.75
N THR A 69 -5.64 -7.22 -9.52
CA THR A 69 -4.56 -6.36 -9.98
C THR A 69 -4.80 -4.94 -9.49
N LEU A 70 -3.86 -4.03 -9.74
CA LEU A 70 -4.04 -2.63 -9.38
C LEU A 70 -5.24 -1.99 -10.09
N SER A 71 -5.65 -2.50 -11.25
CA SER A 71 -6.84 -1.99 -11.95
C SER A 71 -8.15 -2.34 -11.24
N ASP A 72 -8.12 -3.27 -10.30
CA ASP A 72 -9.28 -3.63 -9.49
C ASP A 72 -9.44 -2.76 -8.24
N VAL A 73 -8.49 -1.88 -7.97
CA VAL A 73 -8.51 -1.01 -6.79
C VAL A 73 -9.59 0.05 -6.95
N ALA A 74 -10.52 0.07 -6.01
CA ALA A 74 -11.64 1.03 -6.00
C ALA A 74 -11.31 2.27 -5.17
N GLN A 75 -10.52 2.13 -4.12
CA GLN A 75 -10.18 3.23 -3.23
C GLN A 75 -8.80 3.01 -2.62
N THR A 76 -8.05 4.13 -2.45
CA THR A 76 -6.81 4.15 -1.69
C THR A 76 -6.84 5.26 -0.66
N THR A 77 -6.06 5.11 0.40
CA THR A 77 -5.71 6.21 1.30
C THR A 77 -4.19 6.29 1.38
N LEU A 78 -3.68 7.48 1.16
CA LEU A 78 -2.26 7.82 1.29
C LEU A 78 -2.05 8.61 2.57
N TYR A 79 -1.11 8.14 3.38
CA TYR A 79 -0.69 8.81 4.61
C TYR A 79 0.73 9.33 4.35
N LEU A 80 0.92 10.64 4.43
CA LEU A 80 2.20 11.28 4.15
C LEU A 80 2.75 11.94 5.41
N ALA A 81 4.06 11.82 5.61
CA ALA A 81 4.74 12.56 6.68
C ALA A 81 4.83 14.05 6.35
N ASN A 82 4.78 14.40 5.06
CA ASN A 82 4.87 15.79 4.59
C ASN A 82 4.07 15.94 3.29
N LEU A 83 3.03 16.76 3.30
CA LEU A 83 2.21 17.01 2.10
C LEU A 83 2.99 17.66 0.95
N ASN A 84 4.15 18.26 1.23
CA ASN A 84 5.01 18.78 0.18
C ASN A 84 5.55 17.69 -0.74
N ASP A 85 5.49 16.42 -0.34
CA ASP A 85 5.88 15.28 -1.17
C ASP A 85 4.79 14.85 -2.15
N LEU A 86 3.59 15.45 -2.10
CA LEU A 86 2.44 14.97 -2.87
C LEU A 86 2.68 15.00 -4.39
N ASP A 87 3.38 16.02 -4.91
CA ASP A 87 3.65 16.07 -6.35
C ASP A 87 4.50 14.88 -6.82
N ALA A 88 5.51 14.51 -6.03
CA ALA A 88 6.35 13.35 -6.36
C ALA A 88 5.55 12.05 -6.25
N VAL A 89 4.71 11.92 -5.23
CA VAL A 89 3.81 10.77 -5.06
C VAL A 89 2.86 10.66 -6.24
N ASN A 90 2.27 11.76 -6.68
CA ASN A 90 1.33 11.78 -7.81
C ASN A 90 1.98 11.29 -9.10
N LYS A 91 3.25 11.59 -9.34
CA LYS A 91 3.96 11.11 -10.54
C LYS A 91 4.05 9.59 -10.56
N VAL A 92 4.41 8.98 -9.45
CA VAL A 92 4.48 7.52 -9.33
C VAL A 92 3.07 6.93 -9.43
N TYR A 93 2.13 7.49 -8.69
CA TYR A 93 0.75 7.02 -8.62
C TYR A 93 0.10 6.98 -10.01
N ALA A 94 0.27 8.03 -10.80
CA ALA A 94 -0.29 8.12 -12.15
C ALA A 94 0.26 7.06 -13.10
N GLN A 95 1.49 6.60 -12.89
CA GLN A 95 2.10 5.54 -13.70
C GLN A 95 1.60 4.15 -13.32
N ARG A 96 1.20 3.98 -12.05
CA ARG A 96 0.85 2.67 -11.51
C ARG A 96 -0.67 2.40 -11.53
N PHE A 97 -1.48 3.42 -11.32
CA PHE A 97 -2.94 3.30 -11.35
C PHE A 97 -3.48 3.90 -12.64
N THR A 98 -4.03 3.03 -13.49
CA THR A 98 -4.55 3.43 -14.80
C THR A 98 -5.97 3.97 -14.69
N THR A 99 -6.43 4.62 -15.77
CA THR A 99 -7.79 5.17 -15.87
C THR A 99 -8.83 4.04 -15.96
N PRO A 100 -9.94 4.10 -15.21
CA PRO A 100 -10.26 5.14 -14.23
C PRO A 100 -9.45 4.99 -12.94
N ALA A 101 -8.94 6.11 -12.44
CA ALA A 101 -8.17 6.09 -11.19
C ALA A 101 -9.08 5.74 -10.00
N PRO A 102 -8.56 5.10 -8.96
CA PRO A 102 -9.32 4.86 -7.74
C PRO A 102 -9.77 6.16 -7.08
N ALA A 103 -10.86 6.09 -6.31
CA ALA A 103 -11.15 7.14 -5.35
C ALA A 103 -9.98 7.20 -4.35
N ARG A 104 -9.62 8.41 -3.88
CA ARG A 104 -8.41 8.56 -3.07
C ARG A 104 -8.59 9.59 -1.96
N ASN A 105 -8.07 9.26 -0.79
CA ASN A 105 -7.85 10.20 0.29
C ASN A 105 -6.34 10.41 0.45
N VAL A 106 -5.93 11.65 0.75
CA VAL A 106 -4.54 11.99 1.09
C VAL A 106 -4.57 12.80 2.37
N VAL A 107 -3.80 12.37 3.35
CA VAL A 107 -3.70 13.06 4.63
C VAL A 107 -2.24 13.16 5.06
N GLU A 108 -1.89 14.29 5.68
CA GLU A 108 -0.63 14.41 6.40
C GLU A 108 -0.82 13.89 7.81
N VAL A 109 0.12 13.09 8.29
CA VAL A 109 0.11 12.56 9.65
C VAL A 109 1.30 13.08 10.42
N SER A 110 1.18 13.07 11.75
CA SER A 110 2.27 13.54 12.61
C SER A 110 3.52 12.69 12.46
N ARG A 111 3.34 11.37 12.25
CA ARG A 111 4.45 10.43 12.17
C ARG A 111 3.97 9.09 11.62
N LEU A 112 4.85 8.40 10.89
CA LEU A 112 4.65 7.02 10.45
C LEU A 112 5.67 6.11 11.14
N PRO A 113 5.37 4.82 11.31
CA PRO A 113 6.35 3.88 11.85
C PRO A 113 7.65 3.90 11.06
N LEU A 114 8.77 3.71 11.75
CA LEU A 114 10.12 3.73 11.17
C LEU A 114 10.47 5.07 10.50
N ASP A 115 9.73 6.13 10.80
CA ASP A 115 9.88 7.43 10.15
C ASP A 115 9.71 7.35 8.62
N ALA A 116 8.85 6.46 8.14
CA ALA A 116 8.51 6.37 6.74
C ALA A 116 7.90 7.68 6.24
N LEU A 117 8.10 7.95 4.96
CA LEU A 117 7.55 9.16 4.31
C LEU A 117 6.14 8.93 3.80
N VAL A 118 5.75 7.68 3.55
CA VAL A 118 4.46 7.32 2.97
C VAL A 118 3.99 5.96 3.46
N GLU A 119 2.69 5.84 3.62
CA GLU A 119 1.98 4.58 3.84
C GLU A 119 0.74 4.58 2.96
N MET A 120 0.30 3.42 2.48
CA MET A 120 -0.91 3.32 1.67
C MET A 120 -1.69 2.06 2.02
N ASP A 121 -3.01 2.18 2.10
CA ASP A 121 -3.94 1.06 2.13
C ASP A 121 -4.87 1.11 0.92
N CYS A 122 -5.62 0.06 0.68
CA CYS A 122 -6.60 0.08 -0.41
C CYS A 122 -7.76 -0.88 -0.19
N ILE A 123 -8.81 -0.63 -0.95
CA ILE A 123 -9.96 -1.52 -1.12
C ILE A 123 -10.07 -1.82 -2.61
N ALA A 124 -10.15 -3.10 -2.95
CA ALA A 124 -10.33 -3.57 -4.32
C ALA A 124 -11.58 -4.44 -4.42
N CYS A 125 -12.04 -4.65 -5.64
CA CYS A 125 -13.20 -5.50 -5.92
C CYS A 125 -12.84 -6.51 -7.01
N ARG A 126 -12.98 -7.78 -6.69
CA ARG A 126 -12.74 -8.87 -7.64
C ARG A 126 -14.03 -9.38 -8.29
#